data_7c22cbe8c14d1505cf9c69bb8aee1b3c
#
_entry.id   7c22cbe8c14d1505cf9c69bb8aee1b3c
#
_cell.length_a   1.000
_cell.length_b   1.000
_cell.length_c   1.000
_cell.angle_alpha   90.00
_cell.angle_beta   90.00
_cell.angle_gamma   90.00
#
_symmetry.space_group_name_H-M   'P 1'
#
loop_
_entity.id
_entity.type
_entity.pdbx_description
1 polymer ?
#
loop_
_entity_poly.entity_id
_entity_poly.type
_entity_poly.pdbx_seq_one_letter_code
_entity_poly.pdbx_strand_id
1 'polypeptide(L)'
;MLKSELKERSHRFKTALEVSSILFFSIIILVYIFIKKDEVKFDADDIILITILVLCQVYFTVYKIYQSFQTSTLDQITKAFSRDEILRLLSKQASKFKGRSGGNAVMLKIENLNDLNERYSFVSTDILLKRLVERLEKFLNEKVSKNTLIGRYSNEYFMIFCESKNTELLHLLSVFEKTLLNDGIYNIELKIKFDAVDINHSASLKNTVSYLIQKLNEEDSEDKVDVTDDLEKDVCNCIDMQRFIFQTQLVKSLRFGQNLKNVLIKIYTDMQGLVSKRKVQNIVNKNGYEVLFDINIIKKLSEIKFKDNDPLMIEISSVSLRNIKFINFIKEFAQMGKIDPNHIIFEFSEKLVYDEINRFKEILTEYKNLGFRFALNKFGGNNAGFEYFKFLPIDFVIYDIEFNKNIKNDKFKTLFENLNLTAKRLGVKTIVRFVENEEFFNVVERYQTDFAQGFFIEKPKEI
;
A
#
# COMPACT_ATOMS: atom_id res chain seq x y z
N MET A 1 13.22 27.12 10.73
CA MET A 1 11.74 27.09 10.84
C MET A 1 11.21 26.82 9.46
N LEU A 2 10.43 25.76 9.29
CA LEU A 2 9.86 25.37 8.00
C LEU A 2 8.83 26.41 7.51
N LYS A 3 8.72 26.57 6.20
CA LYS A 3 7.72 27.47 5.58
C LYS A 3 6.29 27.12 5.97
N SER A 4 6.01 25.83 6.14
CA SER A 4 4.76 25.29 6.67
C SER A 4 4.47 25.80 8.08
N GLU A 5 5.45 25.80 8.99
CA GLU A 5 5.30 26.31 10.36
C GLU A 5 5.00 27.83 10.39
N LEU A 6 5.67 28.60 9.54
CA LEU A 6 5.40 30.05 9.40
C LEU A 6 3.96 30.30 8.95
N LYS A 7 3.47 29.49 8.00
CA LYS A 7 2.11 29.63 7.49
C LYS A 7 1.07 29.19 8.51
N GLU A 8 1.32 28.14 9.25
CA GLU A 8 0.47 27.73 10.39
C GLU A 8 0.36 28.84 11.45
N ARG A 9 1.50 29.43 11.82
CA ARG A 9 1.54 30.56 12.77
C ARG A 9 0.75 31.75 12.26
N SER A 10 0.89 32.10 10.98
CA SER A 10 0.13 33.18 10.34
C SER A 10 -1.37 32.86 10.32
N HIS A 11 -1.76 31.61 10.05
CA HIS A 11 -3.16 31.19 10.08
C HIS A 11 -3.77 31.31 11.47
N ARG A 12 -3.09 30.81 12.49
CA ARG A 12 -3.53 30.93 13.90
C ARG A 12 -3.65 32.38 14.34
N PHE A 13 -2.68 33.22 13.96
CA PHE A 13 -2.74 34.67 14.25
C PHE A 13 -3.94 35.32 13.58
N LYS A 14 -4.22 35.01 12.31
CA LYS A 14 -5.38 35.51 11.58
C LYS A 14 -6.71 35.10 12.24
N THR A 15 -6.82 33.81 12.64
CA THR A 15 -8.00 33.32 13.37
C THR A 15 -8.19 34.03 14.72
N ALA A 16 -7.11 34.25 15.46
CA ALA A 16 -7.15 35.00 16.71
C ALA A 16 -7.60 36.45 16.48
N LEU A 17 -7.12 37.09 15.43
CA LEU A 17 -7.50 38.47 15.05
C LEU A 17 -8.97 38.54 14.64
N GLU A 18 -9.49 37.58 13.90
CA GLU A 18 -10.91 37.48 13.53
C GLU A 18 -11.80 37.36 14.77
N VAL A 19 -11.44 36.51 15.72
CA VAL A 19 -12.17 36.34 17.00
C VAL A 19 -12.11 37.64 17.83
N SER A 20 -10.91 38.26 17.93
CA SER A 20 -10.71 39.49 18.67
C SER A 20 -11.48 40.69 18.06
N SER A 21 -11.57 40.76 16.73
CA SER A 21 -12.29 41.84 16.04
C SER A 21 -13.78 41.84 16.37
N ILE A 22 -14.39 40.66 16.46
CA ILE A 22 -15.80 40.50 16.79
C ILE A 22 -16.06 40.92 18.25
N LEU A 23 -15.15 40.50 19.18
CA LEU A 23 -15.18 41.00 20.56
C LEU A 23 -15.14 42.53 20.62
N PHE A 24 -14.28 43.14 19.83
CA PHE A 24 -14.13 44.61 19.79
C PHE A 24 -15.40 45.27 19.26
N PHE A 25 -16.04 44.76 18.21
CA PHE A 25 -17.31 45.30 17.69
C PHE A 25 -18.44 45.18 18.71
N SER A 26 -18.56 44.06 19.42
CA SER A 26 -19.61 43.92 20.45
C SER A 26 -19.41 44.90 21.64
N ILE A 27 -18.16 45.17 22.03
CA ILE A 27 -17.85 46.18 23.02
C ILE A 27 -18.24 47.59 22.55
N ILE A 28 -17.97 47.95 21.29
CA ILE A 28 -18.37 49.24 20.68
C ILE A 28 -19.89 49.38 20.75
N ILE A 29 -20.64 48.36 20.36
CA ILE A 29 -22.11 48.38 20.43
C ILE A 29 -22.61 48.60 21.84
N LEU A 30 -22.03 47.88 22.81
CA LEU A 30 -22.36 48.06 24.21
C LEU A 30 -22.07 49.47 24.71
N VAL A 31 -20.89 50.02 24.39
CA VAL A 31 -20.52 51.39 24.74
C VAL A 31 -21.47 52.42 24.10
N TYR A 32 -21.85 52.20 22.83
CA TYR A 32 -22.83 53.07 22.13
C TYR A 32 -24.19 53.03 22.80
N ILE A 33 -24.70 51.89 23.24
CA ILE A 33 -25.95 51.75 23.98
C ILE A 33 -25.86 52.54 25.35
N PHE A 34 -24.71 52.43 26.02
CA PHE A 34 -24.46 53.17 27.26
C PHE A 34 -24.45 54.71 27.10
N ILE A 35 -23.77 55.20 26.06
CA ILE A 35 -23.66 56.64 25.79
C ILE A 35 -25.00 57.26 25.37
N LYS A 36 -25.87 56.50 24.74
CA LYS A 36 -27.16 57.00 24.24
C LYS A 36 -28.19 57.13 25.35
N LYS A 37 -28.00 56.58 26.54
CA LYS A 37 -28.90 56.64 27.70
C LYS A 37 -28.43 57.65 28.72
N ASP A 38 -29.24 58.71 28.96
CA ASP A 38 -28.94 59.72 29.98
C ASP A 38 -29.04 59.23 31.42
N GLU A 39 -29.75 58.11 31.67
CA GLU A 39 -29.81 57.41 32.94
C GLU A 39 -29.46 55.95 32.78
N VAL A 40 -28.65 55.37 33.75
CA VAL A 40 -28.21 53.96 33.76
C VAL A 40 -29.35 53.07 34.25
N LYS A 41 -30.50 53.12 33.59
CA LYS A 41 -31.62 52.21 33.79
C LYS A 41 -31.77 51.38 32.48
N PHE A 42 -31.58 50.07 32.63
CA PHE A 42 -31.82 49.10 31.53
C PHE A 42 -33.28 48.68 31.54
N ASP A 43 -33.96 48.88 30.47
CA ASP A 43 -35.30 48.32 30.23
C ASP A 43 -35.14 46.83 29.92
N ALA A 44 -36.25 46.06 30.03
CA ALA A 44 -36.26 44.65 29.76
C ALA A 44 -35.77 44.32 28.36
N ASP A 45 -36.08 45.15 27.38
CA ASP A 45 -35.66 44.99 25.98
C ASP A 45 -34.14 45.15 25.82
N ASP A 46 -33.51 46.06 26.54
CA ASP A 46 -32.05 46.26 26.53
C ASP A 46 -31.32 45.04 27.11
N ILE A 47 -31.83 44.46 28.21
CA ILE A 47 -31.28 43.27 28.85
C ILE A 47 -31.40 42.08 27.88
N ILE A 48 -32.54 41.93 27.22
CA ILE A 48 -32.74 40.88 26.25
C ILE A 48 -31.74 41.03 25.07
N LEU A 49 -31.60 42.25 24.52
CA LEU A 49 -30.66 42.55 23.43
C LEU A 49 -29.22 42.22 23.79
N ILE A 50 -28.77 42.68 24.98
CA ILE A 50 -27.40 42.38 25.49
C ILE A 50 -27.20 40.88 25.67
N THR A 51 -28.19 40.19 26.23
CA THR A 51 -28.12 38.74 26.46
C THR A 51 -27.99 37.98 25.15
N ILE A 52 -28.79 38.31 24.11
CA ILE A 52 -28.69 37.74 22.78
C ILE A 52 -27.33 37.99 22.16
N LEU A 53 -26.82 39.22 22.26
CA LEU A 53 -25.51 39.59 21.74
C LEU A 53 -24.35 38.80 22.38
N VAL A 54 -24.39 38.64 23.69
CA VAL A 54 -23.41 37.83 24.44
C VAL A 54 -23.51 36.35 24.02
N LEU A 55 -24.71 35.80 23.92
CA LEU A 55 -24.90 34.37 23.48
C LEU A 55 -24.39 34.14 22.08
N CYS A 56 -24.69 35.06 21.13
CA CYS A 56 -24.16 34.99 19.77
C CYS A 56 -22.62 35.06 19.76
N GLN A 57 -22.05 35.95 20.56
CA GLN A 57 -20.60 36.11 20.72
C GLN A 57 -19.93 34.80 21.22
N VAL A 58 -20.47 34.21 22.30
CA VAL A 58 -19.97 32.96 22.88
C VAL A 58 -20.08 31.84 21.84
N TYR A 59 -21.23 31.70 21.20
CA TYR A 59 -21.44 30.68 20.17
C TYR A 59 -20.42 30.83 19.02
N PHE A 60 -20.25 32.04 18.49
CA PHE A 60 -19.30 32.29 17.41
C PHE A 60 -17.84 32.01 17.83
N THR A 61 -17.45 32.41 19.04
CA THR A 61 -16.11 32.14 19.58
C THR A 61 -15.85 30.65 19.70
N VAL A 62 -16.79 29.90 20.29
CA VAL A 62 -16.72 28.45 20.42
C VAL A 62 -16.67 27.78 19.04
N TYR A 63 -17.51 28.21 18.11
CA TYR A 63 -17.53 27.68 16.74
C TYR A 63 -16.18 27.90 16.02
N LYS A 64 -15.59 29.10 16.11
CA LYS A 64 -14.29 29.39 15.51
C LYS A 64 -13.15 28.61 16.13
N ILE A 65 -13.16 28.43 17.45
CA ILE A 65 -12.19 27.60 18.16
C ILE A 65 -12.33 26.14 17.70
N TYR A 66 -13.56 25.60 17.67
CA TYR A 66 -13.83 24.25 17.22
C TYR A 66 -13.37 24.01 15.76
N GLN A 67 -13.68 24.93 14.86
CA GLN A 67 -13.21 24.87 13.48
C GLN A 67 -11.68 24.90 13.36
N SER A 68 -11.01 25.68 14.22
CA SER A 68 -9.53 25.75 14.25
C SER A 68 -8.88 24.42 14.71
N PHE A 69 -9.55 23.66 15.58
CA PHE A 69 -9.06 22.35 16.03
C PHE A 69 -9.21 21.25 14.97
N GLN A 70 -10.20 21.35 14.09
CA GLN A 70 -10.44 20.36 13.05
C GLN A 70 -9.51 20.48 11.84
N THR A 71 -8.87 21.59 11.63
CA THR A 71 -7.99 21.85 10.48
C THR A 71 -6.52 21.87 10.90
N SER A 72 -5.92 20.68 11.07
CA SER A 72 -4.46 20.59 11.19
C SER A 72 -3.84 20.88 9.82
N THR A 73 -3.21 22.04 9.66
CA THR A 73 -2.51 22.39 8.42
C THR A 73 -1.16 21.72 8.30
N LEU A 74 -0.64 21.17 9.40
CA LEU A 74 0.64 20.49 9.46
C LEU A 74 0.51 19.01 9.82
N ASP A 75 1.40 18.21 9.24
CA ASP A 75 1.68 16.86 9.70
C ASP A 75 2.34 16.92 11.09
N GLN A 76 1.83 16.15 12.03
CA GLN A 76 2.28 16.22 13.43
C GLN A 76 3.74 15.78 13.61
N ILE A 77 4.21 14.86 12.79
CA ILE A 77 5.53 14.25 12.83
C ILE A 77 6.56 15.14 12.13
N THR A 78 6.38 15.35 10.85
CA THR A 78 7.39 15.99 10.00
C THR A 78 7.33 17.52 10.01
N LYS A 79 6.24 18.10 10.49
CA LYS A 79 5.92 19.55 10.38
C LYS A 79 5.80 20.08 8.95
N ALA A 80 5.82 19.18 7.95
CA ALA A 80 5.41 19.49 6.59
C ALA A 80 3.91 19.80 6.54
N PHE A 81 3.40 20.27 5.39
CA PHE A 81 1.95 20.43 5.24
C PHE A 81 1.25 19.07 5.35
N SER A 82 0.07 19.04 5.98
CA SER A 82 -0.79 17.86 5.99
C SER A 82 -1.26 17.52 4.57
N ARG A 83 -1.73 16.28 4.35
CA ARG A 83 -2.24 15.81 3.06
C ARG A 83 -3.28 16.75 2.46
N ASP A 84 -4.26 17.15 3.26
CA ASP A 84 -5.36 17.99 2.78
C ASP A 84 -4.88 19.39 2.44
N GLU A 85 -4.00 19.96 3.27
CA GLU A 85 -3.46 21.28 3.03
C GLU A 85 -2.53 21.33 1.80
N ILE A 86 -1.65 20.34 1.61
CA ILE A 86 -0.79 20.30 0.43
C ILE A 86 -1.60 20.16 -0.86
N LEU A 87 -2.62 19.32 -0.88
CA LEU A 87 -3.51 19.19 -2.05
C LEU A 87 -4.26 20.50 -2.34
N ARG A 88 -4.76 21.18 -1.30
CA ARG A 88 -5.41 22.48 -1.42
C ARG A 88 -4.46 23.54 -2.00
N LEU A 89 -3.22 23.57 -1.52
CA LEU A 89 -2.19 24.49 -2.00
C LEU A 89 -1.79 24.21 -3.45
N LEU A 90 -1.63 22.94 -3.80
CA LEU A 90 -1.32 22.52 -5.17
C LEU A 90 -2.46 22.85 -6.14
N SER A 91 -3.72 22.66 -5.74
CA SER A 91 -4.87 23.08 -6.56
C SER A 91 -4.85 24.57 -6.85
N LYS A 92 -4.47 25.39 -5.85
CA LYS A 92 -4.30 26.84 -6.03
C LYS A 92 -3.15 27.17 -6.98
N GLN A 93 -2.02 26.45 -6.89
CA GLN A 93 -0.91 26.63 -7.82
C GLN A 93 -1.27 26.15 -9.24
N ALA A 94 -1.95 25.01 -9.39
CA ALA A 94 -2.42 24.54 -10.68
C ALA A 94 -3.29 25.58 -11.40
N SER A 95 -4.18 26.26 -10.67
CA SER A 95 -4.98 27.37 -11.21
C SER A 95 -4.13 28.58 -11.62
N LYS A 96 -3.08 28.89 -10.84
CA LYS A 96 -2.15 30.03 -11.13
C LYS A 96 -1.29 29.74 -12.37
N PHE A 97 -0.88 28.48 -12.58
CA PHE A 97 -0.03 28.04 -13.71
C PHE A 97 -0.85 27.55 -14.91
N LYS A 98 -2.16 27.68 -14.92
CA LYS A 98 -2.99 27.26 -16.06
C LYS A 98 -2.56 28.00 -17.33
N GLY A 99 -2.11 27.23 -18.34
CA GLY A 99 -1.58 27.79 -19.61
C GLY A 99 -0.17 28.39 -19.49
N ARG A 100 0.55 28.17 -18.39
CA ARG A 100 1.95 28.58 -18.20
C ARG A 100 2.81 27.39 -17.84
N SER A 101 4.01 27.27 -18.39
CA SER A 101 4.99 26.28 -18.00
C SER A 101 5.80 26.74 -16.79
N GLY A 102 6.41 25.80 -16.06
CA GLY A 102 7.37 26.05 -14.98
C GLY A 102 6.84 25.83 -13.57
N GLY A 103 5.59 25.41 -13.40
CA GLY A 103 5.08 24.89 -12.13
C GLY A 103 5.11 23.36 -12.12
N ASN A 104 5.92 22.74 -11.26
CA ASN A 104 6.06 21.28 -11.19
C ASN A 104 5.49 20.70 -9.91
N ALA A 105 4.78 19.60 -10.06
CA ALA A 105 4.40 18.70 -8.97
C ALA A 105 5.39 17.55 -8.93
N VAL A 106 5.99 17.30 -7.75
CA VAL A 106 6.92 16.22 -7.49
C VAL A 106 6.33 15.29 -6.45
N MET A 107 6.43 14.00 -6.68
CA MET A 107 6.20 12.97 -5.66
C MET A 107 7.53 12.35 -5.27
N LEU A 108 7.82 12.32 -3.97
CA LEU A 108 8.98 11.66 -3.38
C LEU A 108 8.48 10.48 -2.54
N LYS A 109 9.06 9.30 -2.74
CA LYS A 109 8.82 8.07 -1.97
C LYS A 109 10.05 7.71 -1.17
N ILE A 110 9.87 7.28 0.07
CA ILE A 110 10.93 6.67 0.87
C ILE A 110 10.81 5.16 0.74
N GLU A 111 11.78 4.51 0.11
CA GLU A 111 11.73 3.09 -0.22
C GLU A 111 11.96 2.18 0.98
N ASN A 112 12.86 2.57 1.87
CA ASN A 112 13.29 1.75 3.01
C ASN A 112 12.61 2.15 4.34
N LEU A 113 11.45 2.81 4.31
CA LEU A 113 10.79 3.30 5.53
C LEU A 113 10.44 2.17 6.52
N ASN A 114 9.95 1.04 6.01
CA ASN A 114 9.61 -0.12 6.84
C ASN A 114 10.87 -0.71 7.51
N ASP A 115 11.97 -0.84 6.76
CA ASP A 115 13.25 -1.31 7.30
C ASP A 115 13.78 -0.36 8.40
N LEU A 116 13.59 0.96 8.23
CA LEU A 116 13.98 1.96 9.22
C LEU A 116 13.14 1.85 10.49
N ASN A 117 11.84 1.66 10.36
CA ASN A 117 10.94 1.46 11.50
C ASN A 117 11.31 0.20 12.30
N GLU A 118 11.62 -0.90 11.60
CA GLU A 118 12.02 -2.15 12.23
C GLU A 118 13.38 -2.06 12.92
N ARG A 119 14.36 -1.35 12.31
CA ARG A 119 15.72 -1.23 12.84
C ARG A 119 15.87 -0.21 13.94
N TYR A 120 15.20 0.95 13.83
CA TYR A 120 15.45 2.12 14.66
C TYR A 120 14.26 2.56 15.51
N SER A 121 13.16 1.86 15.48
CA SER A 121 11.86 2.21 16.07
C SER A 121 11.14 3.37 15.37
N PHE A 122 9.82 3.43 15.53
CA PHE A 122 8.98 4.50 14.98
C PHE A 122 9.40 5.89 15.43
N VAL A 123 9.75 6.07 16.72
CA VAL A 123 10.15 7.39 17.27
C VAL A 123 11.41 7.90 16.58
N SER A 124 12.42 7.05 16.40
CA SER A 124 13.67 7.43 15.74
C SER A 124 13.45 7.72 14.26
N THR A 125 12.60 6.93 13.59
CA THR A 125 12.24 7.16 12.19
C THR A 125 11.46 8.46 12.01
N ASP A 126 10.58 8.81 12.92
CA ASP A 126 9.86 10.10 12.90
C ASP A 126 10.81 11.30 12.97
N ILE A 127 11.86 11.21 13.79
CA ILE A 127 12.92 12.23 13.84
C ILE A 127 13.68 12.31 12.51
N LEU A 128 13.99 11.17 11.89
CA LEU A 128 14.63 11.12 10.58
C LEU A 128 13.76 11.76 9.49
N LEU A 129 12.46 11.46 9.46
CA LEU A 129 11.52 12.04 8.51
C LEU A 129 11.43 13.55 8.64
N LYS A 130 11.39 14.06 9.86
CA LYS A 130 11.41 15.51 10.12
C LYS A 130 12.70 16.15 9.58
N ARG A 131 13.84 15.55 9.83
CA ARG A 131 15.14 16.03 9.33
C ARG A 131 15.25 15.94 7.82
N LEU A 132 14.68 14.92 7.20
CA LEU A 132 14.60 14.82 5.74
C LEU A 132 13.87 16.02 5.16
N VAL A 133 12.69 16.35 5.69
CA VAL A 133 11.91 17.51 5.24
C VAL A 133 12.67 18.81 5.42
N GLU A 134 13.31 19.02 6.56
CA GLU A 134 14.13 20.22 6.83
C GLU A 134 15.30 20.36 5.82
N ARG A 135 16.02 19.26 5.55
CA ARG A 135 17.12 19.22 4.59
C ARG A 135 16.63 19.46 3.16
N LEU A 136 15.55 18.81 2.78
CA LEU A 136 14.94 18.94 1.46
C LEU A 136 14.43 20.37 1.21
N GLU A 137 13.73 20.96 2.18
CA GLU A 137 13.26 22.35 2.05
C GLU A 137 14.44 23.34 1.90
N LYS A 138 15.48 23.17 2.72
CA LYS A 138 16.69 24.00 2.61
C LYS A 138 17.32 23.86 1.23
N PHE A 139 17.54 22.63 0.77
CA PHE A 139 18.13 22.34 -0.53
C PHE A 139 17.34 22.97 -1.69
N LEU A 140 16.02 22.75 -1.71
CA LEU A 140 15.14 23.27 -2.77
C LEU A 140 15.04 24.79 -2.74
N ASN A 141 15.00 25.42 -1.56
CA ASN A 141 14.99 26.89 -1.44
C ASN A 141 16.29 27.55 -1.88
N GLU A 142 17.43 26.87 -1.69
CA GLU A 142 18.75 27.38 -2.11
C GLU A 142 19.02 27.16 -3.61
N LYS A 143 18.61 26.01 -4.15
CA LYS A 143 19.00 25.57 -5.50
C LYS A 143 17.91 25.72 -6.56
N VAL A 144 16.62 25.72 -6.17
CA VAL A 144 15.49 25.71 -7.12
C VAL A 144 14.64 26.98 -7.00
N SER A 145 13.89 27.15 -5.94
CA SER A 145 12.95 28.25 -5.79
C SER A 145 12.56 28.49 -4.34
N LYS A 146 12.44 29.79 -3.95
CA LYS A 146 11.92 30.17 -2.64
C LYS A 146 10.42 29.86 -2.46
N ASN A 147 9.70 29.49 -3.53
CA ASN A 147 8.26 29.17 -3.51
C ASN A 147 7.97 27.67 -3.38
N THR A 148 8.91 26.90 -2.83
CA THR A 148 8.73 25.47 -2.58
C THR A 148 7.68 25.22 -1.52
N LEU A 149 6.82 24.22 -1.76
CA LEU A 149 5.84 23.69 -0.80
C LEU A 149 6.12 22.20 -0.63
N ILE A 150 6.17 21.72 0.62
CA ILE A 150 6.40 20.31 0.92
C ILE A 150 5.30 19.85 1.87
N GLY A 151 4.61 18.76 1.52
CA GLY A 151 3.57 18.13 2.36
C GLY A 151 3.71 16.64 2.43
N ARG A 152 3.32 16.04 3.54
CA ARG A 152 3.24 14.60 3.70
C ARG A 152 1.93 14.10 3.10
N TYR A 153 2.01 13.29 2.06
CA TYR A 153 0.84 12.76 1.38
C TYR A 153 0.32 11.46 2.02
N SER A 154 1.26 10.58 2.41
CA SER A 154 0.99 9.36 3.18
C SER A 154 2.24 8.97 3.98
N ASN A 155 2.27 7.77 4.54
CA ASN A 155 3.39 7.34 5.39
C ASN A 155 4.75 7.51 4.72
N GLU A 156 4.91 7.04 3.49
CA GLU A 156 6.17 7.01 2.73
C GLU A 156 6.22 8.04 1.61
N TYR A 157 5.12 8.74 1.28
CA TYR A 157 5.03 9.67 0.17
C TYR A 157 4.98 11.12 0.62
N PHE A 158 5.81 11.95 -0.02
CA PHE A 158 5.84 13.41 0.14
C PHE A 158 5.51 14.07 -1.19
N MET A 159 4.63 15.05 -1.14
CA MET A 159 4.26 15.84 -2.29
C MET A 159 4.90 17.22 -2.21
N ILE A 160 5.51 17.66 -3.33
CA ILE A 160 6.31 18.86 -3.39
C ILE A 160 5.82 19.72 -4.58
N PHE A 161 5.82 21.02 -4.41
CA PHE A 161 5.66 21.97 -5.50
C PHE A 161 6.90 22.83 -5.63
N CYS A 162 7.41 22.96 -6.86
CA CYS A 162 8.53 23.85 -7.20
C CYS A 162 8.26 24.62 -8.48
N GLU A 163 8.75 25.87 -8.50
CA GLU A 163 8.76 26.68 -9.71
C GLU A 163 10.14 26.54 -10.39
N SER A 164 10.24 25.72 -11.47
CA SER A 164 11.49 25.48 -12.22
C SER A 164 11.20 24.77 -13.54
N LYS A 165 12.23 24.60 -14.38
CA LYS A 165 12.15 23.69 -15.54
C LYS A 165 12.23 22.23 -15.04
N ASN A 166 11.38 21.35 -15.60
CA ASN A 166 11.27 19.96 -15.13
C ASN A 166 12.60 19.18 -15.21
N THR A 167 13.34 19.32 -16.30
CA THR A 167 14.64 18.65 -16.50
C THR A 167 15.70 19.08 -15.49
N GLU A 168 15.76 20.38 -15.17
CA GLU A 168 16.66 20.93 -14.18
C GLU A 168 16.30 20.45 -12.76
N LEU A 169 14.99 20.41 -12.46
CA LEU A 169 14.49 19.93 -11.18
C LEU A 169 14.82 18.45 -10.94
N LEU A 170 14.60 17.59 -11.93
CA LEU A 170 14.93 16.17 -11.84
C LEU A 170 16.44 15.96 -11.62
N HIS A 171 17.29 16.71 -12.31
CA HIS A 171 18.75 16.66 -12.11
C HIS A 171 19.14 17.07 -10.67
N LEU A 172 18.58 18.16 -10.15
CA LEU A 172 18.87 18.62 -8.79
C LEU A 172 18.37 17.64 -7.73
N LEU A 173 17.20 17.03 -7.92
CA LEU A 173 16.69 15.99 -7.03
C LEU A 173 17.57 14.74 -7.04
N SER A 174 18.13 14.34 -8.20
CA SER A 174 19.09 13.23 -8.25
C SER A 174 20.42 13.53 -7.53
N VAL A 175 20.86 14.78 -7.52
CA VAL A 175 22.00 15.21 -6.70
C VAL A 175 21.66 15.12 -5.20
N PHE A 176 20.45 15.53 -4.82
CA PHE A 176 19.99 15.42 -3.44
C PHE A 176 19.92 13.96 -2.96
N GLU A 177 19.39 13.07 -3.79
CA GLU A 177 19.34 11.62 -3.54
C GLU A 177 20.74 11.05 -3.29
N LYS A 178 21.69 11.32 -4.19
CA LYS A 178 23.09 10.88 -4.03
C LYS A 178 23.73 11.41 -2.76
N THR A 179 23.43 12.65 -2.38
CA THR A 179 23.93 13.25 -1.14
C THR A 179 23.34 12.55 0.09
N LEU A 180 22.05 12.16 0.04
CA LEU A 180 21.43 11.38 1.12
C LEU A 180 21.98 9.96 1.22
N LEU A 181 22.27 9.32 0.09
CA LEU A 181 22.88 7.98 0.07
C LEU A 181 24.29 7.99 0.66
N ASN A 182 25.09 9.02 0.35
CA ASN A 182 26.49 9.11 0.81
C ASN A 182 26.59 9.56 2.28
N ASP A 183 25.88 10.62 2.65
CA ASP A 183 26.03 11.26 3.97
C ASP A 183 25.05 10.71 5.01
N GLY A 184 23.92 10.16 4.55
CA GLY A 184 22.80 9.77 5.41
C GLY A 184 22.20 10.94 6.19
N ILE A 185 21.27 10.61 7.09
CA ILE A 185 20.82 11.49 8.16
C ILE A 185 21.16 10.80 9.47
N TYR A 186 21.99 11.40 10.32
CA TYR A 186 22.55 10.77 11.53
C TYR A 186 23.28 9.45 11.22
N ASN A 187 24.00 9.37 10.09
CA ASN A 187 24.66 8.17 9.58
C ASN A 187 23.68 7.00 9.26
N ILE A 188 22.39 7.30 9.09
CA ILE A 188 21.38 6.34 8.66
C ILE A 188 21.08 6.60 7.18
N GLU A 189 21.20 5.57 6.37
CA GLU A 189 20.91 5.60 4.93
C GLU A 189 19.42 5.72 4.69
N LEU A 190 19.00 6.76 3.97
CA LEU A 190 17.65 6.96 3.48
C LEU A 190 17.62 6.76 1.97
N LYS A 191 16.85 5.79 1.52
CA LYS A 191 16.60 5.53 0.10
C LYS A 191 15.35 6.25 -0.33
N ILE A 192 15.49 7.19 -1.25
CA ILE A 192 14.38 7.95 -1.80
C ILE A 192 14.29 7.75 -3.30
N LYS A 193 13.07 7.72 -3.82
CA LYS A 193 12.79 7.88 -5.25
C LYS A 193 11.90 9.09 -5.45
N PHE A 194 11.98 9.68 -6.62
CA PHE A 194 11.14 10.83 -6.95
C PHE A 194 10.84 10.86 -8.44
N ASP A 195 9.72 11.48 -8.76
CA ASP A 195 9.40 11.86 -10.13
C ASP A 195 8.65 13.19 -10.14
N ALA A 196 8.74 13.90 -11.25
CA ALA A 196 8.22 15.25 -11.40
C ALA A 196 7.50 15.41 -12.75
N VAL A 197 6.36 16.09 -12.70
CA VAL A 197 5.61 16.47 -13.91
C VAL A 197 5.10 17.90 -13.77
N ASP A 198 4.71 18.51 -14.90
CA ASP A 198 4.00 19.78 -14.86
C ASP A 198 2.73 19.65 -13.99
N ILE A 199 2.45 20.65 -13.17
CA ILE A 199 1.31 20.62 -12.24
C ILE A 199 -0.04 20.47 -12.96
N ASN A 200 -0.12 20.85 -14.21
CA ASN A 200 -1.27 20.69 -15.09
C ASN A 200 -1.09 19.55 -16.10
N HIS A 201 -0.25 18.55 -15.78
CA HIS A 201 -0.03 17.37 -16.62
C HIS A 201 -1.31 16.64 -17.00
N SER A 202 -2.28 16.59 -16.10
CA SER A 202 -3.58 15.95 -16.32
C SER A 202 -4.74 16.91 -16.11
N ALA A 203 -5.94 16.54 -16.57
CA ALA A 203 -7.15 17.34 -16.46
C ALA A 203 -7.53 17.70 -14.99
N SER A 204 -7.06 16.91 -14.02
CA SER A 204 -7.26 17.17 -12.60
C SER A 204 -6.00 16.89 -11.80
N LEU A 205 -5.80 17.62 -10.69
CA LEU A 205 -4.70 17.37 -9.76
C LEU A 205 -4.71 15.93 -9.22
N LYS A 206 -5.90 15.36 -9.00
CA LYS A 206 -6.05 13.97 -8.54
C LYS A 206 -5.42 12.98 -9.52
N ASN A 207 -5.64 13.18 -10.81
CA ASN A 207 -5.06 12.33 -11.85
C ASN A 207 -3.54 12.52 -11.95
N THR A 208 -3.03 13.76 -11.81
CA THR A 208 -1.58 14.04 -11.75
C THR A 208 -0.92 13.32 -10.58
N VAL A 209 -1.55 13.33 -9.40
CA VAL A 209 -1.05 12.61 -8.21
C VAL A 209 -1.05 11.11 -8.43
N SER A 210 -2.14 10.55 -8.97
CA SER A 210 -2.24 9.11 -9.26
C SER A 210 -1.18 8.67 -10.27
N TYR A 211 -0.96 9.46 -11.31
CA TYR A 211 0.10 9.22 -12.30
C TYR A 211 1.50 9.18 -11.67
N LEU A 212 1.83 10.16 -10.82
CA LEU A 212 3.13 10.19 -10.14
C LEU A 212 3.35 9.00 -9.20
N ILE A 213 2.31 8.59 -8.45
CA ILE A 213 2.38 7.41 -7.57
C ILE A 213 2.57 6.14 -8.40
N GLN A 214 1.83 6.01 -9.49
CA GLN A 214 1.94 4.87 -10.40
C GLN A 214 3.36 4.77 -10.96
N LYS A 215 3.91 5.87 -11.46
CA LYS A 215 5.25 5.92 -12.05
C LYS A 215 6.35 5.54 -11.05
N LEU A 216 6.28 6.04 -9.81
CA LEU A 216 7.22 5.67 -8.76
C LEU A 216 7.15 4.19 -8.35
N ASN A 217 5.97 3.57 -8.46
CA ASN A 217 5.82 2.15 -8.17
C ASN A 217 6.22 1.25 -9.34
N GLU A 218 6.18 1.76 -10.57
CA GLU A 218 6.62 1.03 -11.77
C GLU A 218 8.15 0.89 -11.84
N GLU A 219 8.91 1.85 -11.30
CA GLU A 219 10.37 1.79 -11.24
C GLU A 219 10.94 0.81 -10.20
N ASP A 220 10.10 0.30 -9.25
CA ASP A 220 10.51 -0.75 -8.30
C ASP A 220 10.69 -2.13 -8.95
N SER A 221 10.45 -2.24 -10.24
CA SER A 221 10.75 -3.43 -11.02
C SER A 221 12.03 -3.19 -11.83
N GLU A 222 13.14 -3.82 -11.44
CA GLU A 222 14.43 -3.84 -12.17
C GLU A 222 14.31 -4.43 -13.59
N ASP A 223 13.14 -4.85 -14.02
CA ASP A 223 12.76 -5.10 -15.39
C ASP A 223 11.72 -4.05 -15.79
N LYS A 224 12.09 -3.09 -16.62
CA LYS A 224 11.15 -2.30 -17.41
C LYS A 224 10.30 -3.25 -18.23
N VAL A 225 9.18 -3.64 -17.66
CA VAL A 225 8.13 -4.31 -18.40
C VAL A 225 7.44 -3.20 -19.19
N ASP A 226 7.89 -2.96 -20.41
CA ASP A 226 7.13 -2.18 -21.40
C ASP A 226 5.82 -2.94 -21.65
N VAL A 227 4.83 -2.67 -20.79
CA VAL A 227 3.46 -3.11 -21.04
C VAL A 227 2.86 -2.05 -21.94
N THR A 228 2.86 -2.33 -23.23
CA THR A 228 2.15 -1.50 -24.20
C THR A 228 0.65 -1.61 -23.92
N ASP A 229 -0.13 -0.54 -24.16
CA ASP A 229 -1.60 -0.56 -24.02
C ASP A 229 -2.24 -1.72 -24.79
N ASP A 230 -1.61 -2.17 -25.87
CA ASP A 230 -2.05 -3.31 -26.67
C ASP A 230 -1.87 -4.65 -25.93
N LEU A 231 -0.76 -4.83 -25.18
CA LEU A 231 -0.56 -6.04 -24.39
C LEU A 231 -1.56 -6.12 -23.20
N GLU A 232 -1.89 -4.98 -22.57
CA GLU A 232 -2.92 -4.95 -21.52
C GLU A 232 -4.27 -5.42 -22.06
N LYS A 233 -4.69 -4.89 -23.21
CA LYS A 233 -5.94 -5.30 -23.87
C LYS A 233 -5.92 -6.77 -24.24
N ASP A 234 -4.82 -7.26 -24.80
CA ASP A 234 -4.71 -8.67 -25.19
C ASP A 234 -4.80 -9.60 -23.97
N VAL A 235 -4.11 -9.28 -22.87
CA VAL A 235 -4.19 -10.07 -21.63
C VAL A 235 -5.60 -10.03 -21.05
N CYS A 236 -6.25 -8.86 -20.98
CA CYS A 236 -7.63 -8.74 -20.51
C CYS A 236 -8.59 -9.56 -21.40
N ASN A 237 -8.45 -9.48 -22.72
CA ASN A 237 -9.22 -10.30 -23.67
C ASN A 237 -8.99 -11.81 -23.45
N CYS A 238 -7.74 -12.23 -23.20
CA CYS A 238 -7.45 -13.63 -22.89
C CYS A 238 -8.13 -14.09 -21.59
N ILE A 239 -8.20 -13.21 -20.57
CA ILE A 239 -8.91 -13.48 -19.32
C ILE A 239 -10.41 -13.63 -19.57
N ASP A 240 -11.02 -12.68 -20.31
CA ASP A 240 -12.46 -12.69 -20.62
C ASP A 240 -12.85 -13.93 -21.44
N MET A 241 -12.01 -14.31 -22.39
CA MET A 241 -12.19 -15.49 -23.25
C MET A 241 -11.73 -16.80 -22.60
N GLN A 242 -11.21 -16.78 -21.37
CA GLN A 242 -10.68 -17.94 -20.63
C GLN A 242 -9.58 -18.70 -21.41
N ARG A 243 -8.73 -18.00 -22.14
CA ARG A 243 -7.61 -18.58 -22.89
C ARG A 243 -6.41 -18.82 -21.99
N PHE A 244 -6.50 -19.84 -21.12
CA PHE A 244 -5.45 -20.24 -20.20
C PHE A 244 -4.78 -21.53 -20.67
N ILE A 245 -3.46 -21.60 -20.48
CA ILE A 245 -2.70 -22.86 -20.57
C ILE A 245 -2.37 -23.27 -19.13
N PHE A 246 -2.79 -24.47 -18.77
CA PHE A 246 -2.52 -25.03 -17.46
C PHE A 246 -1.39 -26.06 -17.52
N GLN A 247 -0.52 -25.96 -16.55
CA GLN A 247 0.48 -26.97 -16.26
C GLN A 247 0.37 -27.40 -14.81
N THR A 248 0.73 -28.63 -14.50
CA THR A 248 0.87 -29.08 -13.11
C THR A 248 2.31 -29.44 -12.84
N GLN A 249 2.72 -29.24 -11.60
CA GLN A 249 3.99 -29.71 -11.08
C GLN A 249 3.77 -30.45 -9.77
N LEU A 250 4.42 -31.61 -9.62
CA LEU A 250 4.34 -32.42 -8.42
C LEU A 250 4.91 -31.69 -7.22
N VAL A 251 4.14 -31.69 -6.13
CA VAL A 251 4.57 -31.31 -4.78
C VAL A 251 4.69 -32.63 -4.00
N LYS A 252 5.90 -33.17 -3.97
CA LYS A 252 6.17 -34.51 -3.42
C LYS A 252 6.07 -34.49 -1.91
N SER A 253 5.32 -35.45 -1.36
CA SER A 253 5.34 -35.75 0.08
C SER A 253 6.68 -36.39 0.45
N LEU A 254 7.38 -35.81 1.43
CA LEU A 254 8.66 -36.34 1.96
C LEU A 254 8.47 -37.23 3.16
N ARG A 255 7.26 -37.26 3.67
CA ARG A 255 6.85 -38.10 4.80
C ARG A 255 5.76 -39.05 4.34
N PHE A 256 4.89 -39.43 5.21
CA PHE A 256 3.76 -40.28 4.86
C PHE A 256 2.58 -39.40 4.43
N GLY A 257 2.05 -39.64 3.25
CA GLY A 257 0.87 -38.90 2.80
C GLY A 257 0.75 -38.83 1.29
N GLN A 258 -0.38 -38.30 0.87
CA GLN A 258 -0.70 -38.04 -0.51
C GLN A 258 0.14 -36.88 -1.04
N ASN A 259 0.61 -36.98 -2.27
CA ASN A 259 1.23 -35.86 -2.97
C ASN A 259 0.21 -34.75 -3.24
N LEU A 260 0.70 -33.57 -3.62
CA LEU A 260 -0.11 -32.47 -4.08
C LEU A 260 0.34 -32.06 -5.48
N LYS A 261 -0.47 -31.32 -6.19
CA LYS A 261 -0.15 -30.74 -7.50
C LYS A 261 -0.27 -29.23 -7.46
N ASN A 262 0.79 -28.54 -7.79
CA ASN A 262 0.76 -27.11 -7.97
C ASN A 262 0.30 -26.78 -9.39
N VAL A 263 -0.78 -26.01 -9.53
CA VAL A 263 -1.31 -25.56 -10.80
C VAL A 263 -0.58 -24.28 -11.22
N LEU A 264 0.04 -24.31 -12.38
CA LEU A 264 0.72 -23.19 -13.01
C LEU A 264 -0.14 -22.68 -14.17
N ILE A 265 -0.45 -21.39 -14.14
CA ILE A 265 -1.31 -20.74 -15.11
C ILE A 265 -0.45 -19.88 -16.03
N LYS A 266 -0.62 -20.06 -17.33
CA LYS A 266 0.06 -19.30 -18.37
C LYS A 266 -0.94 -18.66 -19.29
N ILE A 267 -0.68 -17.44 -19.71
CA ILE A 267 -1.44 -16.72 -20.75
C ILE A 267 -0.55 -16.59 -21.98
N TYR A 268 -1.11 -16.96 -23.09
CA TYR A 268 -0.49 -16.80 -24.40
C TYR A 268 -1.29 -15.80 -25.20
N THR A 269 -0.65 -14.71 -25.61
CA THR A 269 -1.24 -13.67 -26.45
C THR A 269 -0.78 -13.81 -27.88
N ASP A 270 -1.63 -13.43 -28.84
CA ASP A 270 -1.31 -13.52 -30.26
C ASP A 270 -0.14 -12.58 -30.66
N MET A 271 0.02 -11.45 -29.94
CA MET A 271 1.04 -10.44 -30.25
C MET A 271 2.43 -10.73 -29.63
N GLN A 272 2.49 -11.20 -28.40
CA GLN A 272 3.75 -11.38 -27.66
C GLN A 272 4.06 -12.84 -27.30
N GLY A 273 3.19 -13.79 -27.66
CA GLY A 273 3.35 -15.17 -27.26
C GLY A 273 3.12 -15.37 -25.76
N LEU A 274 3.97 -16.15 -25.11
CA LEU A 274 3.86 -16.45 -23.68
C LEU A 274 4.15 -15.21 -22.81
N VAL A 275 3.16 -14.76 -22.05
CA VAL A 275 3.30 -13.63 -21.12
C VAL A 275 3.80 -14.13 -19.78
N SER A 276 4.82 -13.47 -19.20
CA SER A 276 5.35 -13.85 -17.89
C SER A 276 4.31 -13.64 -16.81
N LYS A 277 4.30 -14.53 -15.78
CA LYS A 277 3.38 -14.47 -14.63
C LYS A 277 3.34 -13.09 -13.99
N ARG A 278 4.52 -12.45 -13.82
CA ARG A 278 4.64 -11.11 -13.23
C ARG A 278 3.92 -10.04 -14.04
N LYS A 279 4.05 -10.09 -15.38
CA LYS A 279 3.35 -9.16 -16.28
C LYS A 279 1.84 -9.33 -16.17
N VAL A 280 1.36 -10.57 -16.22
CA VAL A 280 -0.06 -10.90 -16.07
C VAL A 280 -0.58 -10.34 -14.74
N GLN A 281 0.11 -10.60 -13.61
CA GLN A 281 -0.31 -10.15 -12.30
C GLN A 281 -0.37 -8.63 -12.20
N ASN A 282 0.62 -7.91 -12.77
CA ASN A 282 0.62 -6.45 -12.79
C ASN A 282 -0.56 -5.90 -13.59
N ILE A 283 -0.87 -6.47 -14.76
CA ILE A 283 -2.02 -6.06 -15.58
C ILE A 283 -3.34 -6.35 -14.86
N VAL A 284 -3.48 -7.53 -14.27
CA VAL A 284 -4.66 -7.93 -13.51
C VAL A 284 -4.91 -6.96 -12.34
N ASN A 285 -3.88 -6.68 -11.55
CA ASN A 285 -3.97 -5.77 -10.39
C ASN A 285 -4.26 -4.32 -10.83
N LYS A 286 -3.59 -3.84 -11.90
CA LYS A 286 -3.77 -2.47 -12.41
C LYS A 286 -5.21 -2.22 -12.89
N ASN A 287 -5.83 -3.23 -13.50
CA ASN A 287 -7.16 -3.14 -14.09
C ASN A 287 -8.28 -3.62 -13.14
N GLY A 288 -7.97 -4.07 -11.92
CA GLY A 288 -8.96 -4.60 -10.97
C GLY A 288 -9.62 -5.90 -11.44
N TYR A 289 -8.89 -6.71 -12.20
CA TYR A 289 -9.36 -7.97 -12.79
C TYR A 289 -9.14 -9.18 -11.90
N GLU A 290 -8.62 -9.03 -10.67
CA GLU A 290 -8.26 -10.14 -9.77
C GLU A 290 -9.39 -11.14 -9.59
N VAL A 291 -10.57 -10.64 -9.24
CA VAL A 291 -11.74 -11.49 -8.96
C VAL A 291 -12.23 -12.22 -10.21
N LEU A 292 -12.27 -11.53 -11.36
CA LEU A 292 -12.68 -12.13 -12.62
C LEU A 292 -11.68 -13.17 -13.12
N PHE A 293 -10.38 -12.87 -12.99
CA PHE A 293 -9.29 -13.76 -13.34
C PHE A 293 -9.37 -15.07 -12.55
N ASP A 294 -9.50 -14.97 -11.21
CA ASP A 294 -9.57 -16.14 -10.33
C ASP A 294 -10.84 -16.96 -10.54
N ILE A 295 -12.00 -16.31 -10.77
CA ILE A 295 -13.25 -17.00 -11.14
C ILE A 295 -13.05 -17.79 -12.44
N ASN A 296 -12.47 -17.16 -13.46
CA ASN A 296 -12.30 -17.80 -14.77
C ASN A 296 -11.30 -18.95 -14.73
N ILE A 297 -10.24 -18.86 -13.88
CA ILE A 297 -9.33 -19.97 -13.62
C ILE A 297 -10.07 -21.17 -13.03
N ILE A 298 -10.86 -20.97 -11.98
CA ILE A 298 -11.61 -22.06 -11.33
C ILE A 298 -12.63 -22.68 -12.29
N LYS A 299 -13.36 -21.85 -13.07
CA LYS A 299 -14.29 -22.34 -14.10
C LYS A 299 -13.55 -23.27 -15.09
N LYS A 300 -12.45 -22.80 -15.61
CA LYS A 300 -11.71 -23.55 -16.65
C LYS A 300 -11.08 -24.81 -16.08
N LEU A 301 -10.55 -24.78 -14.87
CA LEU A 301 -10.03 -25.97 -14.17
C LEU A 301 -11.12 -27.02 -13.90
N SER A 302 -12.35 -26.60 -13.61
CA SER A 302 -13.47 -27.52 -13.37
C SER A 302 -13.90 -28.32 -14.60
N GLU A 303 -13.50 -27.88 -15.80
CA GLU A 303 -13.75 -28.59 -17.08
C GLU A 303 -12.69 -29.68 -17.35
N ILE A 304 -11.55 -29.63 -16.65
CA ILE A 304 -10.42 -30.55 -16.86
C ILE A 304 -10.58 -31.80 -16.01
N LYS A 305 -10.46 -32.97 -16.62
CA LYS A 305 -10.43 -34.24 -15.90
C LYS A 305 -8.99 -34.60 -15.54
N PHE A 306 -8.66 -34.54 -14.25
CA PHE A 306 -7.37 -34.99 -13.74
C PHE A 306 -7.33 -36.53 -13.68
N LYS A 307 -6.18 -37.12 -14.06
CA LYS A 307 -6.00 -38.58 -14.11
C LYS A 307 -5.83 -39.23 -12.74
N ASP A 308 -5.41 -38.45 -11.78
CA ASP A 308 -5.16 -38.87 -10.40
C ASP A 308 -5.92 -37.99 -9.42
N ASN A 309 -5.98 -38.44 -8.19
CA ASN A 309 -6.78 -37.81 -7.14
C ASN A 309 -5.92 -36.94 -6.19
N ASP A 310 -4.77 -36.44 -6.65
CA ASP A 310 -3.92 -35.57 -5.87
C ASP A 310 -4.55 -34.16 -5.74
N PRO A 311 -4.61 -33.58 -4.54
CA PRO A 311 -5.16 -32.26 -4.34
C PRO A 311 -4.40 -31.18 -5.12
N LEU A 312 -5.16 -30.23 -5.67
CA LEU A 312 -4.67 -29.13 -6.48
C LEU A 312 -4.39 -27.91 -5.62
N MET A 313 -3.18 -27.38 -5.70
CA MET A 313 -2.83 -26.06 -5.15
C MET A 313 -3.01 -25.01 -6.24
N ILE A 314 -3.87 -24.04 -6.00
CA ILE A 314 -4.23 -22.99 -6.93
C ILE A 314 -3.95 -21.65 -6.28
N GLU A 315 -3.10 -20.83 -6.90
CA GLU A 315 -2.84 -19.48 -6.43
C GLU A 315 -4.03 -18.57 -6.71
N ILE A 316 -4.56 -17.94 -5.67
CA ILE A 316 -5.72 -17.05 -5.68
C ILE A 316 -5.33 -15.74 -4.98
N SER A 317 -5.78 -14.62 -5.52
CA SER A 317 -5.57 -13.32 -4.91
C SER A 317 -6.25 -13.24 -3.53
N SER A 318 -5.56 -12.65 -2.54
CA SER A 318 -6.16 -12.35 -1.24
C SER A 318 -7.39 -11.43 -1.37
N VAL A 319 -7.38 -10.55 -2.38
CA VAL A 319 -8.53 -9.67 -2.72
C VAL A 319 -9.72 -10.51 -3.14
N SER A 320 -9.51 -11.53 -3.99
CA SER A 320 -10.58 -12.44 -4.42
C SER A 320 -11.13 -13.27 -3.27
N LEU A 321 -10.27 -13.81 -2.42
CA LEU A 321 -10.69 -14.58 -1.24
C LEU A 321 -11.62 -13.80 -0.32
N ARG A 322 -11.44 -12.47 -0.20
CA ARG A 322 -12.28 -11.57 0.61
C ARG A 322 -13.49 -11.01 -0.16
N ASN A 323 -13.57 -11.24 -1.48
CA ASN A 323 -14.62 -10.65 -2.31
C ASN A 323 -15.90 -11.49 -2.30
N ILE A 324 -17.04 -10.87 -2.00
CA ILE A 324 -18.33 -11.56 -1.89
C ILE A 324 -18.77 -12.26 -3.19
N LYS A 325 -18.40 -11.73 -4.36
CA LYS A 325 -18.72 -12.36 -5.66
C LYS A 325 -17.96 -13.68 -5.80
N PHE A 326 -16.68 -13.70 -5.42
CA PHE A 326 -15.86 -14.92 -5.45
C PHE A 326 -16.36 -15.94 -4.44
N ILE A 327 -16.66 -15.52 -3.20
CA ILE A 327 -17.22 -16.40 -2.14
C ILE A 327 -18.49 -17.09 -2.62
N ASN A 328 -19.44 -16.31 -3.15
CA ASN A 328 -20.72 -16.85 -3.63
C ASN A 328 -20.53 -17.81 -4.81
N PHE A 329 -19.66 -17.44 -5.77
CA PHE A 329 -19.32 -18.29 -6.90
C PHE A 329 -18.72 -19.63 -6.44
N ILE A 330 -17.77 -19.65 -5.52
CA ILE A 330 -17.14 -20.87 -5.01
C ILE A 330 -18.16 -21.75 -4.27
N LYS A 331 -19.05 -21.16 -3.44
CA LYS A 331 -20.13 -21.88 -2.75
C LYS A 331 -21.07 -22.56 -3.74
N GLU A 332 -21.50 -21.83 -4.75
CA GLU A 332 -22.38 -22.35 -5.81
C GLU A 332 -21.72 -23.48 -6.59
N PHE A 333 -20.45 -23.32 -7.00
CA PHE A 333 -19.72 -24.35 -7.75
C PHE A 333 -19.49 -25.62 -6.93
N ALA A 334 -19.22 -25.50 -5.63
CA ALA A 334 -19.11 -26.65 -4.72
C ALA A 334 -20.45 -27.35 -4.56
N GLN A 335 -21.55 -26.61 -4.37
CA GLN A 335 -22.91 -27.19 -4.24
C GLN A 335 -23.36 -27.87 -5.53
N MET A 336 -23.01 -27.36 -6.69
CA MET A 336 -23.29 -27.98 -7.99
C MET A 336 -22.40 -29.23 -8.27
N GLY A 337 -21.45 -29.56 -7.41
CA GLY A 337 -20.51 -30.66 -7.63
C GLY A 337 -19.53 -30.41 -8.78
N LYS A 338 -19.33 -29.14 -9.19
CA LYS A 338 -18.39 -28.77 -10.25
C LYS A 338 -16.92 -28.81 -9.75
N ILE A 339 -16.73 -28.61 -8.48
CA ILE A 339 -15.45 -28.70 -7.79
C ILE A 339 -15.65 -29.51 -6.49
N ASP A 340 -14.64 -30.30 -6.11
CA ASP A 340 -14.60 -30.94 -4.80
C ASP A 340 -13.71 -30.10 -3.88
N PRO A 341 -14.28 -29.43 -2.85
CA PRO A 341 -13.52 -28.59 -1.93
C PRO A 341 -12.37 -29.30 -1.25
N ASN A 342 -12.50 -30.62 -0.95
CA ASN A 342 -11.47 -31.39 -0.27
C ASN A 342 -10.22 -31.62 -1.15
N HIS A 343 -10.35 -31.47 -2.47
CA HIS A 343 -9.25 -31.60 -3.44
C HIS A 343 -8.65 -30.25 -3.83
N ILE A 344 -9.09 -29.14 -3.24
CA ILE A 344 -8.58 -27.80 -3.57
C ILE A 344 -7.87 -27.19 -2.36
N ILE A 345 -6.69 -26.65 -2.62
CA ILE A 345 -5.89 -25.86 -1.69
C ILE A 345 -5.71 -24.48 -2.30
N PHE A 346 -6.27 -23.45 -1.70
CA PHE A 346 -6.06 -22.07 -2.13
C PHE A 346 -4.74 -21.56 -1.58
N GLU A 347 -3.83 -21.20 -2.48
CA GLU A 347 -2.57 -20.58 -2.15
C GLU A 347 -2.68 -19.08 -2.29
N PHE A 348 -2.21 -18.32 -1.28
CA PHE A 348 -2.22 -16.87 -1.33
C PHE A 348 -1.02 -16.26 -0.61
N SER A 349 -0.71 -15.01 -0.93
CA SER A 349 0.26 -14.18 -0.22
C SER A 349 -0.14 -12.72 -0.32
N GLU A 350 0.27 -11.92 0.66
CA GLU A 350 0.02 -10.49 0.67
C GLU A 350 1.26 -9.75 1.19
N LYS A 351 1.57 -8.56 0.65
CA LYS A 351 2.72 -7.78 1.09
C LYS A 351 2.47 -7.11 2.44
N LEU A 352 1.27 -6.56 2.62
CA LEU A 352 0.85 -5.87 3.84
C LEU A 352 -0.25 -6.66 4.53
N VAL A 353 -0.28 -6.57 5.84
CA VAL A 353 -1.36 -7.19 6.64
C VAL A 353 -2.67 -6.45 6.35
N TYR A 354 -3.73 -7.23 6.13
CA TYR A 354 -5.07 -6.67 5.99
C TYR A 354 -5.59 -6.18 7.35
N ASP A 355 -6.06 -4.94 7.42
CA ASP A 355 -6.44 -4.28 8.67
C ASP A 355 -7.54 -5.03 9.44
N GLU A 356 -8.51 -5.63 8.71
CA GLU A 356 -9.60 -6.41 9.31
C GLU A 356 -9.26 -7.92 9.36
N ILE A 357 -8.16 -8.29 10.00
CA ILE A 357 -7.66 -9.68 10.02
C ILE A 357 -8.67 -10.67 10.62
N ASN A 358 -9.46 -10.25 11.62
CA ASN A 358 -10.51 -11.09 12.22
C ASN A 358 -11.62 -11.43 11.22
N ARG A 359 -12.04 -10.45 10.42
CA ARG A 359 -13.01 -10.67 9.34
C ARG A 359 -12.44 -11.62 8.28
N PHE A 360 -11.16 -11.47 7.93
CA PHE A 360 -10.52 -12.40 7.00
C PHE A 360 -10.47 -13.82 7.56
N LYS A 361 -10.18 -13.97 8.87
CA LYS A 361 -10.26 -15.27 9.56
C LYS A 361 -11.65 -15.90 9.47
N GLU A 362 -12.71 -15.12 9.69
CA GLU A 362 -14.10 -15.60 9.58
C GLU A 362 -14.39 -16.10 8.15
N ILE A 363 -14.02 -15.33 7.14
CA ILE A 363 -14.17 -15.71 5.73
C ILE A 363 -13.42 -17.01 5.41
N LEU A 364 -12.16 -17.15 5.81
CA LEU A 364 -11.41 -18.39 5.58
C LEU A 364 -12.02 -19.58 6.34
N THR A 365 -12.59 -19.35 7.52
CA THR A 365 -13.30 -20.38 8.28
C THR A 365 -14.55 -20.86 7.54
N GLU A 366 -15.30 -19.96 6.87
CA GLU A 366 -16.42 -20.37 6.02
C GLU A 366 -15.99 -21.30 4.87
N TYR A 367 -14.88 -20.98 4.19
CA TYR A 367 -14.33 -21.85 3.15
C TYR A 367 -13.89 -23.22 3.72
N LYS A 368 -13.28 -23.23 4.92
CA LYS A 368 -12.87 -24.48 5.57
C LYS A 368 -14.07 -25.37 5.93
N ASN A 369 -15.17 -24.78 6.34
CA ASN A 369 -16.42 -25.51 6.60
C ASN A 369 -17.00 -26.18 5.34
N LEU A 370 -16.63 -25.71 4.15
CA LEU A 370 -16.95 -26.35 2.87
C LEU A 370 -15.95 -27.44 2.50
N GLY A 371 -14.79 -27.54 3.17
CA GLY A 371 -13.72 -28.51 2.89
C GLY A 371 -12.45 -27.95 2.25
N PHE A 372 -12.41 -26.66 1.89
CA PHE A 372 -11.22 -26.03 1.32
C PHE A 372 -10.08 -25.93 2.32
N ARG A 373 -8.85 -25.97 1.82
CA ARG A 373 -7.63 -25.80 2.60
C ARG A 373 -6.84 -24.60 2.10
N PHE A 374 -5.96 -24.05 2.94
CA PHE A 374 -5.20 -22.84 2.67
C PHE A 374 -3.71 -23.04 2.79
N ALA A 375 -2.97 -22.53 1.81
CA ALA A 375 -1.52 -22.46 1.78
C ALA A 375 -1.06 -21.01 1.79
N LEU A 376 -0.32 -20.61 2.81
CA LEU A 376 0.28 -19.29 2.92
C LEU A 376 1.65 -19.30 2.25
N ASN A 377 1.77 -18.55 1.14
CA ASN A 377 3.00 -18.47 0.35
C ASN A 377 3.94 -17.38 0.86
N LYS A 378 5.24 -17.52 0.54
CA LYS A 378 6.34 -16.64 0.92
C LYS A 378 6.50 -16.49 2.43
N PHE A 379 6.25 -17.55 3.18
CA PHE A 379 6.38 -17.57 4.63
C PHE A 379 7.82 -17.34 5.07
N GLY A 380 8.01 -16.42 6.02
CA GLY A 380 9.34 -16.04 6.53
C GLY A 380 10.09 -15.01 5.66
N GLY A 381 9.48 -14.51 4.57
CA GLY A 381 9.98 -13.40 3.79
C GLY A 381 9.41 -12.03 4.23
N ASN A 382 9.74 -10.99 3.48
CA ASN A 382 9.28 -9.59 3.71
C ASN A 382 7.80 -9.42 3.28
N ASN A 383 6.87 -9.94 4.08
CA ASN A 383 5.43 -9.88 3.80
C ASN A 383 4.58 -10.10 5.07
N ALA A 384 3.25 -10.09 4.91
CA ALA A 384 2.29 -10.34 5.99
C ALA A 384 2.29 -11.78 6.56
N GLY A 385 3.17 -12.67 6.08
CA GLY A 385 3.13 -14.11 6.35
C GLY A 385 3.10 -14.48 7.83
N PHE A 386 3.91 -13.84 8.68
CA PHE A 386 3.92 -14.14 10.12
C PHE A 386 2.64 -13.74 10.82
N GLU A 387 2.07 -12.59 10.49
CA GLU A 387 0.80 -12.14 11.08
C GLU A 387 -0.34 -13.06 10.65
N TYR A 388 -0.38 -13.45 9.39
CA TYR A 388 -1.38 -14.38 8.88
C TYR A 388 -1.24 -15.78 9.48
N PHE A 389 -0.02 -16.26 9.69
CA PHE A 389 0.23 -17.54 10.34
C PHE A 389 -0.27 -17.58 11.80
N LYS A 390 -0.22 -16.46 12.52
CA LYS A 390 -0.73 -16.36 13.90
C LYS A 390 -2.26 -16.38 13.97
N PHE A 391 -2.92 -15.73 13.04
CA PHE A 391 -4.35 -15.40 13.18
C PHE A 391 -5.26 -16.17 12.24
N LEU A 392 -4.78 -16.60 11.08
CA LEU A 392 -5.60 -17.23 10.05
C LEU A 392 -5.56 -18.77 10.16
N PRO A 393 -6.63 -19.48 9.77
CA PRO A 393 -6.73 -20.93 9.83
C PRO A 393 -5.98 -21.60 8.66
N ILE A 394 -4.64 -21.51 8.65
CA ILE A 394 -3.74 -22.00 7.59
C ILE A 394 -3.47 -23.49 7.77
N ASP A 395 -3.45 -24.25 6.67
CA ASP A 395 -3.13 -25.68 6.64
C ASP A 395 -1.69 -25.95 6.16
N PHE A 396 -1.16 -25.06 5.30
CA PHE A 396 0.18 -25.18 4.73
C PHE A 396 0.91 -23.85 4.76
N VAL A 397 2.21 -23.88 4.95
CA VAL A 397 3.11 -22.76 4.70
C VAL A 397 4.12 -23.12 3.63
N ILE A 398 4.36 -22.19 2.70
CA ILE A 398 5.34 -22.32 1.63
C ILE A 398 6.44 -21.31 1.92
N TYR A 399 7.64 -21.79 2.16
CA TYR A 399 8.77 -20.93 2.51
C TYR A 399 9.14 -19.97 1.40
N ASP A 400 9.59 -18.78 1.78
CA ASP A 400 10.14 -17.81 0.84
C ASP A 400 11.44 -18.33 0.23
N ILE A 401 11.73 -17.96 -1.02
CA ILE A 401 12.93 -18.34 -1.77
C ILE A 401 14.23 -17.88 -1.08
N GLU A 402 14.18 -16.88 -0.22
CA GLU A 402 15.33 -16.40 0.55
C GLU A 402 15.94 -17.52 1.42
N PHE A 403 15.12 -18.45 1.94
CA PHE A 403 15.64 -19.60 2.69
C PHE A 403 16.49 -20.49 1.80
N ASN A 404 16.09 -20.72 0.56
CA ASN A 404 16.85 -21.55 -0.38
C ASN A 404 18.20 -20.90 -0.70
N LYS A 405 18.20 -19.60 -0.99
CA LYS A 405 19.40 -18.82 -1.34
C LYS A 405 20.39 -18.77 -0.18
N ASN A 406 19.90 -18.74 1.04
CA ASN A 406 20.72 -18.55 2.24
C ASN A 406 20.87 -19.81 3.10
N ILE A 407 20.49 -20.98 2.59
CA ILE A 407 20.49 -22.24 3.37
C ILE A 407 21.87 -22.64 3.88
N LYS A 408 22.96 -22.15 3.28
CA LYS A 408 24.34 -22.35 3.75
C LYS A 408 24.70 -21.48 4.96
N ASN A 409 23.93 -20.46 5.28
CA ASN A 409 24.12 -19.59 6.42
C ASN A 409 23.50 -20.20 7.68
N ASP A 410 24.29 -20.33 8.77
CA ASP A 410 23.85 -20.99 10.00
C ASP A 410 22.68 -20.28 10.69
N LYS A 411 22.56 -18.96 10.56
CA LYS A 411 21.38 -18.23 11.09
C LYS A 411 20.10 -18.63 10.35
N PHE A 412 20.17 -18.69 9.01
CA PHE A 412 19.02 -19.13 8.21
C PHE A 412 18.65 -20.59 8.46
N LYS A 413 19.62 -21.48 8.64
CA LYS A 413 19.39 -22.87 9.04
C LYS A 413 18.61 -22.93 10.34
N THR A 414 19.10 -22.23 11.37
CA THR A 414 18.46 -22.20 12.69
C THR A 414 17.04 -21.65 12.62
N LEU A 415 16.81 -20.57 11.85
CA LEU A 415 15.47 -20.04 11.62
C LEU A 415 14.57 -21.06 10.95
N PHE A 416 15.04 -21.69 9.88
CA PHE A 416 14.29 -22.69 9.13
C PHE A 416 13.89 -23.88 10.01
N GLU A 417 14.81 -24.42 10.83
CA GLU A 417 14.54 -25.48 11.78
C GLU A 417 13.46 -25.09 12.79
N ASN A 418 13.58 -23.90 13.39
CA ASN A 418 12.63 -23.43 14.39
C ASN A 418 11.25 -23.17 13.79
N LEU A 419 11.18 -22.64 12.58
CA LEU A 419 9.92 -22.42 11.87
C LEU A 419 9.24 -23.75 11.50
N ASN A 420 9.99 -24.73 11.00
CA ASN A 420 9.49 -26.07 10.77
C ASN A 420 8.93 -26.71 12.03
N LEU A 421 9.66 -26.62 13.14
CA LEU A 421 9.21 -27.16 14.42
C LEU A 421 7.93 -26.47 14.91
N THR A 422 7.86 -25.16 14.75
CA THR A 422 6.69 -24.35 15.12
C THR A 422 5.47 -24.72 14.27
N ALA A 423 5.62 -24.78 12.95
CA ALA A 423 4.55 -25.18 12.04
C ALA A 423 4.02 -26.58 12.41
N LYS A 424 4.92 -27.54 12.65
CA LYS A 424 4.58 -28.91 13.04
C LYS A 424 3.79 -28.96 14.35
N ARG A 425 4.20 -28.18 15.37
CA ARG A 425 3.50 -28.13 16.67
C ARG A 425 2.10 -27.54 16.56
N LEU A 426 1.88 -26.65 15.58
CA LEU A 426 0.60 -26.05 15.29
C LEU A 426 -0.25 -26.88 14.30
N GLY A 427 0.24 -28.04 13.86
CA GLY A 427 -0.45 -28.89 12.89
C GLY A 427 -0.45 -28.34 11.45
N VAL A 428 0.40 -27.34 11.15
CA VAL A 428 0.55 -26.74 9.84
C VAL A 428 1.67 -27.46 9.08
N LYS A 429 1.38 -27.88 7.84
CA LYS A 429 2.33 -28.60 6.98
C LYS A 429 3.25 -27.63 6.25
N THR A 430 4.49 -28.02 6.03
CA THR A 430 5.53 -27.17 5.44
C THR A 430 5.88 -27.61 4.03
N ILE A 431 6.08 -26.65 3.13
CA ILE A 431 6.42 -26.87 1.73
C ILE A 431 7.66 -26.03 1.38
N VAL A 432 8.67 -26.66 0.79
CA VAL A 432 9.83 -25.97 0.20
C VAL A 432 9.73 -26.08 -1.32
N ARG A 433 9.80 -24.94 -2.00
CA ARG A 433 9.81 -24.85 -3.45
C ARG A 433 11.22 -24.60 -4.00
N PHE A 434 11.35 -24.71 -5.32
CA PHE A 434 12.61 -24.48 -6.06
C PHE A 434 13.75 -25.41 -5.63
N VAL A 435 13.43 -26.69 -5.42
CA VAL A 435 14.42 -27.73 -5.19
C VAL A 435 15.03 -28.11 -6.54
N GLU A 436 16.24 -27.60 -6.83
CA GLU A 436 16.88 -27.70 -8.16
C GLU A 436 17.94 -28.80 -8.25
N ASN A 437 18.45 -29.27 -7.10
CA ASN A 437 19.52 -30.27 -7.04
C ASN A 437 19.38 -31.18 -5.82
N GLU A 438 20.15 -32.29 -5.85
CA GLU A 438 20.16 -33.31 -4.80
C GLU A 438 20.71 -32.79 -3.46
N GLU A 439 21.73 -31.91 -3.49
CA GLU A 439 22.32 -31.32 -2.28
C GLU A 439 21.25 -30.60 -1.46
N PHE A 440 20.47 -29.75 -2.14
CA PHE A 440 19.40 -29.00 -1.48
C PHE A 440 18.22 -29.89 -1.11
N PHE A 441 17.89 -30.90 -1.91
CA PHE A 441 16.85 -31.88 -1.57
C PHE A 441 17.19 -32.60 -0.25
N ASN A 442 18.43 -33.07 -0.08
CA ASN A 442 18.90 -33.74 1.13
C ASN A 442 18.84 -32.83 2.37
N VAL A 443 19.07 -31.49 2.18
CA VAL A 443 18.91 -30.52 3.25
C VAL A 443 17.43 -30.40 3.65
N VAL A 444 16.53 -30.25 2.68
CA VAL A 444 15.08 -30.13 2.91
C VAL A 444 14.53 -31.38 3.63
N GLU A 445 14.99 -32.58 3.25
CA GLU A 445 14.63 -33.85 3.89
C GLU A 445 15.17 -33.93 5.32
N ARG A 446 16.43 -33.56 5.57
CA ARG A 446 17.06 -33.52 6.88
C ARG A 446 16.30 -32.65 7.88
N TYR A 447 15.83 -31.51 7.45
CA TYR A 447 15.05 -30.56 8.29
C TYR A 447 13.59 -30.98 8.46
N GLN A 448 13.25 -32.17 7.99
CA GLN A 448 11.94 -32.78 8.19
C GLN A 448 10.78 -31.93 7.65
N THR A 449 10.98 -31.27 6.53
CA THR A 449 9.90 -30.60 5.79
C THR A 449 8.88 -31.64 5.29
N ASP A 450 7.62 -31.28 5.22
CA ASP A 450 6.55 -32.23 4.84
C ASP A 450 6.50 -32.44 3.34
N PHE A 451 6.72 -31.38 2.53
CA PHE A 451 6.64 -31.42 1.08
C PHE A 451 7.79 -30.67 0.42
N ALA A 452 8.16 -31.12 -0.76
CA ALA A 452 9.14 -30.48 -1.62
C ALA A 452 8.65 -30.38 -3.07
N GLN A 453 8.97 -29.27 -3.75
CA GLN A 453 8.65 -29.00 -5.16
C GLN A 453 9.87 -28.40 -5.85
N GLY A 454 10.19 -28.86 -7.06
CA GLY A 454 11.28 -28.30 -7.86
C GLY A 454 11.64 -29.16 -9.07
N PHE A 455 12.52 -28.64 -9.91
CA PHE A 455 12.93 -29.32 -11.16
C PHE A 455 13.73 -30.59 -10.91
N PHE A 456 14.36 -30.70 -9.77
CA PHE A 456 15.01 -31.96 -9.35
C PHE A 456 14.00 -33.08 -9.10
N ILE A 457 12.79 -32.74 -8.65
CA ILE A 457 11.72 -33.69 -8.34
C ILE A 457 10.91 -34.01 -9.62
N GLU A 458 10.35 -32.97 -10.22
CA GLU A 458 9.58 -33.09 -11.46
C GLU A 458 9.50 -31.71 -12.18
N LYS A 459 9.61 -31.73 -13.49
CA LYS A 459 9.33 -30.54 -14.31
C LYS A 459 7.82 -30.36 -14.51
N PRO A 460 7.33 -29.11 -14.68
CA PRO A 460 5.93 -28.88 -15.03
C PRO A 460 5.51 -29.63 -16.27
N LYS A 461 4.29 -30.18 -16.26
CA LYS A 461 3.66 -30.92 -17.36
C LYS A 461 2.35 -30.25 -17.74
N GLU A 462 2.06 -30.17 -19.02
CA GLU A 462 0.76 -29.72 -19.50
C GLU A 462 -0.34 -30.72 -19.15
N ILE A 463 -1.56 -30.19 -18.92
CA ILE A 463 -2.73 -30.97 -18.55
C ILE A 463 -3.62 -31.14 -19.77
#